data_45c9c9a147bfed2b430a2a05d31619dd
#
_entry.id   45c9c9a147bfed2b430a2a05d31619dd
#
_cell.length_a   1.000
_cell.length_b   1.000
_cell.length_c   1.000
_cell.angle_alpha   90.00
_cell.angle_beta   90.00
_cell.angle_gamma   90.00
#
_symmetry.space_group_name_H-M   'P 1'
#
loop_
_entity.id
_entity.type
_entity.pdbx_description
1 polymer ?
#
loop_
_entity_poly.entity_id
_entity_poly.type
_entity_poly.pdbx_seq_one_letter_code
_entity_poly.pdbx_strand_id
1 'polypeptide(L)'
;MHFDIAIIGYGPVGAAAANIFASKGFNIIVVEPKKEIWDIPRAVHFDGQVQRIFQSMGIFDQIEKIIDPIMGINFINRSGKKLLSVGFEDHPKLNGYYEGVMFNQPKFEEILRTNALKYSNIQFELGSYVSSLEALDDINNFEVINNSTNEKSNFSSTYLIGSDGADSFVRKSLDIKMHDYNCDQDWIVVDYFVDDKYEILDRSRYQICDYKRPTTLLPITDNHVRWEFKINPDDDIEKLESEENIRNFMRPHIWRLNPEIDVNSGKLIRSSKYTFHGLLVNQFRVKNSFLIGDAAHQTPPFLGQGLCQGIKDA
;
A
#
# COMPACT_ATOMS: atom_id res chain seq x y z
N MET A 1 29.45 -4.28 12.21
CA MET A 1 28.47 -4.62 13.27
C MET A 1 27.58 -5.72 12.74
N HIS A 2 27.16 -6.69 13.58
CA HIS A 2 26.35 -7.85 13.18
C HIS A 2 24.97 -7.79 13.83
N PHE A 3 23.92 -8.17 13.07
CA PHE A 3 22.52 -8.23 13.50
C PHE A 3 21.92 -9.61 13.25
N ASP A 4 20.86 -9.95 13.97
CA ASP A 4 20.11 -11.18 13.67
C ASP A 4 19.37 -11.01 12.34
N ILE A 5 18.74 -9.85 12.13
CA ILE A 5 17.92 -9.55 10.95
C ILE A 5 18.24 -8.16 10.40
N ALA A 6 18.49 -8.07 9.09
CA ALA A 6 18.47 -6.80 8.34
C ALA A 6 17.16 -6.66 7.56
N ILE A 7 16.48 -5.54 7.69
CA ILE A 7 15.27 -5.19 6.94
C ILE A 7 15.63 -4.03 5.99
N ILE A 8 15.58 -4.30 4.70
CA ILE A 8 15.88 -3.32 3.66
C ILE A 8 14.57 -2.83 3.07
N GLY A 9 14.28 -1.52 3.33
CA GLY A 9 12.99 -0.88 3.06
C GLY A 9 12.11 -0.78 4.32
N TYR A 10 11.63 0.45 4.60
CA TYR A 10 10.82 0.75 5.80
C TYR A 10 9.46 1.37 5.42
N GLY A 11 8.91 0.91 4.28
CA GLY A 11 7.49 1.08 3.95
C GLY A 11 6.60 0.25 4.88
N PRO A 12 5.27 0.22 4.66
CA PRO A 12 4.33 -0.42 5.59
C PRO A 12 4.63 -1.90 5.86
N VAL A 13 5.13 -2.63 4.86
CA VAL A 13 5.49 -4.06 5.00
C VAL A 13 6.76 -4.23 5.84
N GLY A 14 7.82 -3.47 5.53
CA GLY A 14 9.06 -3.50 6.31
C GLY A 14 8.87 -3.01 7.75
N ALA A 15 8.01 -2.00 7.96
CA ALA A 15 7.67 -1.51 9.29
C ALA A 15 6.87 -2.56 10.10
N ALA A 16 5.97 -3.32 9.45
CA ALA A 16 5.29 -4.44 10.08
C ALA A 16 6.29 -5.54 10.48
N ALA A 17 7.18 -5.94 9.57
CA ALA A 17 8.24 -6.91 9.85
C ALA A 17 9.13 -6.48 11.01
N ALA A 18 9.57 -5.21 11.04
CA ALA A 18 10.38 -4.67 12.13
C ALA A 18 9.69 -4.81 13.50
N ASN A 19 8.40 -4.46 13.58
CA ASN A 19 7.61 -4.62 14.80
C ASN A 19 7.48 -6.08 15.23
N ILE A 20 7.18 -6.97 14.29
CA ILE A 20 6.98 -8.42 14.56
C ILE A 20 8.27 -9.03 15.13
N PHE A 21 9.41 -8.82 14.45
CA PHE A 21 10.67 -9.44 14.88
C PHE A 21 11.25 -8.78 16.12
N ALA A 22 11.13 -7.44 16.26
CA ALA A 22 11.60 -6.77 17.47
C ALA A 22 10.85 -7.22 18.72
N SER A 23 9.54 -7.44 18.63
CA SER A 23 8.73 -7.97 19.74
C SER A 23 9.15 -9.37 20.20
N LYS A 24 9.84 -10.12 19.35
CA LYS A 24 10.39 -11.45 19.63
C LYS A 24 11.83 -11.41 20.14
N GLY A 25 12.41 -10.21 20.29
CA GLY A 25 13.73 -10.00 20.87
C GLY A 25 14.91 -10.09 19.89
N PHE A 26 14.66 -10.19 18.58
CA PHE A 26 15.74 -10.17 17.58
C PHE A 26 16.40 -8.79 17.52
N ASN A 27 17.73 -8.78 17.37
CA ASN A 27 18.51 -7.57 17.14
C ASN A 27 18.45 -7.19 15.65
N ILE A 28 17.88 -6.04 15.33
CA ILE A 28 17.48 -5.68 13.96
C ILE A 28 18.18 -4.41 13.50
N ILE A 29 18.58 -4.38 12.24
CA ILE A 29 18.88 -3.13 11.53
C ILE A 29 17.84 -2.89 10.45
N VAL A 30 17.32 -1.67 10.37
CA VAL A 30 16.38 -1.20 9.35
C VAL A 30 17.08 -0.15 8.49
N VAL A 31 17.13 -0.35 7.18
CA VAL A 31 17.72 0.60 6.21
C VAL A 31 16.63 1.14 5.31
N GLU A 32 16.49 2.47 5.23
CA GLU A 32 15.48 3.15 4.40
C GLU A 32 16.03 4.44 3.79
N PRO A 33 15.98 4.62 2.47
CA PRO A 33 16.45 5.83 1.80
C PRO A 33 15.73 7.11 2.20
N LYS A 34 14.48 7.03 2.62
CA LYS A 34 13.66 8.16 3.02
C LYS A 34 13.57 8.26 4.55
N LYS A 35 13.70 9.47 5.08
CA LYS A 35 13.47 9.74 6.51
C LYS A 35 11.99 9.82 6.83
N GLU A 36 11.26 10.52 5.96
CA GLU A 36 9.85 10.85 6.17
C GLU A 36 8.93 9.78 5.57
N ILE A 37 7.74 9.69 6.13
CA ILE A 37 6.65 8.90 5.57
C ILE A 37 6.17 9.57 4.28
N TRP A 38 5.82 8.76 3.29
CA TRP A 38 5.22 9.28 2.06
C TRP A 38 3.78 9.74 2.36
N ASP A 39 3.49 11.00 2.12
CA ASP A 39 2.22 11.66 2.48
C ASP A 39 1.05 11.32 1.56
N ILE A 40 1.31 10.72 0.38
CA ILE A 40 0.28 10.32 -0.57
C ILE A 40 -0.04 8.83 -0.39
N PRO A 41 -1.29 8.45 -0.05
CA PRO A 41 -1.66 7.06 0.15
C PRO A 41 -1.59 6.26 -1.15
N ARG A 42 -0.91 5.11 -1.13
CA ARG A 42 -0.91 4.10 -2.20
C ARG A 42 -1.99 3.06 -1.93
N ALA A 43 -1.89 2.35 -0.81
CA ALA A 43 -2.90 1.43 -0.32
C ALA A 43 -3.96 2.15 0.48
N VAL A 44 -5.19 1.63 0.44
CA VAL A 44 -6.36 2.22 1.14
C VAL A 44 -7.23 1.16 1.82
N HIS A 45 -6.86 -0.10 1.74
CA HIS A 45 -7.65 -1.23 2.22
C HIS A 45 -6.77 -2.29 2.89
N PHE A 46 -7.28 -2.91 3.95
CA PHE A 46 -6.79 -4.19 4.46
C PHE A 46 -7.91 -5.07 5.01
N ASP A 47 -7.66 -6.37 5.04
CA ASP A 47 -8.63 -7.39 5.42
C ASP A 47 -8.61 -7.77 6.91
N GLY A 48 -9.53 -8.63 7.33
CA GLY A 48 -9.65 -9.07 8.71
C GLY A 48 -8.46 -9.90 9.22
N GLN A 49 -7.71 -10.57 8.35
CA GLN A 49 -6.50 -11.29 8.75
C GLN A 49 -5.39 -10.32 9.13
N VAL A 50 -5.22 -9.25 8.35
CA VAL A 50 -4.24 -8.19 8.64
C VAL A 50 -4.59 -7.47 9.95
N GLN A 51 -5.87 -7.22 10.22
CA GLN A 51 -6.32 -6.68 11.51
C GLN A 51 -5.91 -7.60 12.67
N ARG A 52 -5.98 -8.92 12.49
CA ARG A 52 -5.52 -9.89 13.48
C ARG A 52 -4.01 -9.84 13.71
N ILE A 53 -3.21 -9.60 12.66
CA ILE A 53 -1.77 -9.38 12.79
C ILE A 53 -1.50 -8.12 13.64
N PHE A 54 -2.21 -7.02 13.40
CA PHE A 54 -2.05 -5.79 14.20
C PHE A 54 -2.45 -5.99 15.66
N GLN A 55 -3.45 -6.82 15.94
CA GLN A 55 -3.76 -7.22 17.31
C GLN A 55 -2.58 -7.94 17.97
N SER A 56 -1.95 -8.88 17.25
CA SER A 56 -0.78 -9.60 17.78
C SER A 56 0.43 -8.70 18.03
N MET A 57 0.52 -7.58 17.31
CA MET A 57 1.53 -6.54 17.52
C MET A 57 1.17 -5.57 18.66
N GLY A 58 -0.03 -5.65 19.22
CA GLY A 58 -0.51 -4.76 20.29
C GLY A 58 -0.82 -3.32 19.83
N ILE A 59 -1.07 -3.11 18.53
CA ILE A 59 -1.33 -1.78 17.96
C ILE A 59 -2.78 -1.60 17.47
N PHE A 60 -3.61 -2.64 17.55
CA PHE A 60 -4.95 -2.61 16.95
C PHE A 60 -5.83 -1.48 17.50
N ASP A 61 -5.77 -1.18 18.80
CA ASP A 61 -6.55 -0.09 19.42
C ASP A 61 -6.23 1.30 18.82
N GLN A 62 -5.03 1.46 18.25
CA GLN A 62 -4.63 2.68 17.54
C GLN A 62 -5.11 2.63 16.09
N ILE A 63 -5.01 1.47 15.45
CA ILE A 63 -5.49 1.22 14.08
C ILE A 63 -7.00 1.41 13.99
N GLU A 64 -7.76 0.90 14.96
CA GLU A 64 -9.23 1.01 15.00
C GLU A 64 -9.74 2.45 14.88
N LYS A 65 -8.95 3.42 15.35
CA LYS A 65 -9.32 4.85 15.32
C LYS A 65 -9.16 5.52 13.96
N ILE A 66 -8.50 4.85 13.01
CA ILE A 66 -8.16 5.41 11.70
C ILE A 66 -8.75 4.59 10.52
N ILE A 67 -9.67 3.68 10.82
CA ILE A 67 -10.27 2.80 9.83
C ILE A 67 -11.78 3.03 9.73
N ASP A 68 -12.31 2.82 8.52
CA ASP A 68 -13.74 2.75 8.24
C ASP A 68 -14.09 1.35 7.72
N PRO A 69 -15.07 0.64 8.32
CA PRO A 69 -15.50 -0.66 7.83
C PRO A 69 -16.06 -0.62 6.41
N ILE A 70 -15.80 -1.67 5.66
CA ILE A 70 -16.42 -1.88 4.36
C ILE A 70 -17.80 -2.52 4.55
N MET A 71 -18.85 -1.76 4.26
CA MET A 71 -20.23 -2.25 4.38
C MET A 71 -20.70 -2.99 3.11
N GLY A 72 -20.07 -2.73 1.95
CA GLY A 72 -20.41 -3.42 0.72
C GLY A 72 -19.75 -2.83 -0.53
N ILE A 73 -19.94 -3.53 -1.63
CA ILE A 73 -19.53 -3.14 -2.98
C ILE A 73 -20.71 -3.22 -3.92
N ASN A 74 -20.96 -2.15 -4.65
CA ASN A 74 -21.99 -2.05 -5.67
C ASN A 74 -21.36 -2.08 -7.07
N PHE A 75 -21.73 -3.05 -7.87
CA PHE A 75 -21.43 -3.07 -9.31
C PHE A 75 -22.60 -2.42 -10.04
N ILE A 76 -22.31 -1.36 -10.79
CA ILE A 76 -23.33 -0.61 -11.55
C ILE A 76 -22.91 -0.46 -12.99
N ASN A 77 -23.86 -0.34 -13.90
CA ASN A 77 -23.55 0.00 -15.27
C ASN A 77 -23.39 1.52 -15.45
N ARG A 78 -23.05 1.96 -16.67
CA ARG A 78 -22.85 3.37 -17.01
C ARG A 78 -24.05 4.25 -16.67
N SER A 79 -25.30 3.75 -16.82
CA SER A 79 -26.50 4.52 -16.47
C SER A 79 -26.81 4.54 -14.97
N GLY A 80 -26.00 3.86 -14.16
CA GLY A 80 -26.18 3.75 -12.72
C GLY A 80 -27.11 2.65 -12.27
N LYS A 81 -27.61 1.80 -13.20
CA LYS A 81 -28.40 0.63 -12.82
C LYS A 81 -27.51 -0.37 -12.08
N LYS A 82 -27.95 -0.79 -10.91
CA LYS A 82 -27.27 -1.83 -10.11
C LYS A 82 -27.33 -3.17 -10.86
N LEU A 83 -26.15 -3.77 -11.04
CA LEU A 83 -25.95 -5.10 -11.64
C LEU A 83 -25.81 -6.16 -10.55
N LEU A 84 -25.02 -5.85 -9.51
CA LEU A 84 -24.77 -6.70 -8.37
C LEU A 84 -24.49 -5.83 -7.14
N SER A 85 -24.91 -6.28 -5.98
CA SER A 85 -24.55 -5.71 -4.69
C SER A 85 -24.04 -6.82 -3.79
N VAL A 86 -22.88 -6.64 -3.21
CA VAL A 86 -22.32 -7.54 -2.20
C VAL A 86 -22.24 -6.73 -0.91
N GLY A 87 -23.11 -7.07 0.05
CA GLY A 87 -23.09 -6.48 1.39
C GLY A 87 -22.22 -7.32 2.33
N PHE A 88 -21.60 -6.68 3.30
CA PHE A 88 -20.79 -7.35 4.33
C PHE A 88 -21.34 -7.13 5.74
N GLU A 89 -22.48 -6.41 5.88
CA GLU A 89 -23.07 -6.05 7.17
C GLU A 89 -23.38 -7.27 8.03
N ASP A 90 -23.94 -8.32 7.42
CA ASP A 90 -24.33 -9.57 8.08
C ASP A 90 -23.25 -10.68 7.99
N HIS A 91 -22.08 -10.36 7.42
CA HIS A 91 -21.02 -11.35 7.32
C HIS A 91 -20.41 -11.66 8.69
N PRO A 92 -20.18 -12.93 9.02
CA PRO A 92 -19.51 -13.29 10.25
C PRO A 92 -18.10 -12.71 10.24
N LYS A 93 -17.68 -12.13 11.35
CA LYS A 93 -16.30 -11.65 11.55
C LYS A 93 -15.39 -12.85 11.77
N LEU A 94 -15.03 -13.56 10.69
CA LEU A 94 -14.30 -14.84 10.75
C LEU A 94 -12.99 -14.76 11.55
N ASN A 95 -12.31 -13.62 11.49
CA ASN A 95 -11.08 -13.36 12.23
C ASN A 95 -11.32 -12.51 13.50
N GLY A 96 -12.56 -12.31 13.91
CA GLY A 96 -12.95 -11.41 14.99
C GLY A 96 -13.04 -9.94 14.57
N TYR A 97 -12.75 -9.63 13.32
CA TYR A 97 -12.69 -8.29 12.74
C TYR A 97 -13.54 -8.18 11.47
N TYR A 98 -13.76 -6.95 10.99
CA TYR A 98 -14.45 -6.73 9.71
C TYR A 98 -13.70 -7.41 8.56
N GLU A 99 -14.44 -7.94 7.58
CA GLU A 99 -13.86 -8.59 6.38
C GLU A 99 -12.91 -7.68 5.61
N GLY A 100 -13.19 -6.39 5.61
CA GLY A 100 -12.32 -5.38 5.06
C GLY A 100 -12.59 -4.01 5.67
N VAL A 101 -11.56 -3.19 5.68
CA VAL A 101 -11.64 -1.80 6.16
C VAL A 101 -10.87 -0.87 5.22
N MET A 102 -11.30 0.38 5.18
CA MET A 102 -10.54 1.44 4.54
C MET A 102 -9.71 2.15 5.59
N PHE A 103 -8.56 2.71 5.16
CA PHE A 103 -7.66 3.43 6.04
C PHE A 103 -6.87 4.51 5.30
N ASN A 104 -6.30 5.45 6.07
CA ASN A 104 -5.34 6.43 5.58
C ASN A 104 -3.92 5.87 5.78
N GLN A 105 -3.19 5.60 4.68
CA GLN A 105 -1.87 4.97 4.75
C GLN A 105 -0.83 5.78 5.52
N PRO A 106 -0.66 7.10 5.36
CA PRO A 106 0.26 7.89 6.18
C PRO A 106 0.01 7.74 7.68
N LYS A 107 -1.23 7.87 8.15
CA LYS A 107 -1.59 7.66 9.56
C LYS A 107 -1.26 6.24 10.03
N PHE A 108 -1.48 5.26 9.18
CA PHE A 108 -1.16 3.86 9.47
C PHE A 108 0.35 3.62 9.62
N GLU A 109 1.16 4.14 8.68
CA GLU A 109 2.62 4.02 8.75
C GLU A 109 3.19 4.75 9.97
N GLU A 110 2.62 5.88 10.37
CA GLU A 110 2.99 6.59 11.59
C GLU A 110 2.79 5.73 12.84
N ILE A 111 1.67 4.99 12.93
CA ILE A 111 1.41 4.05 14.03
C ILE A 111 2.47 2.95 14.06
N LEU A 112 2.78 2.34 12.90
CA LEU A 112 3.80 1.29 12.81
C LEU A 112 5.18 1.80 13.22
N ARG A 113 5.61 2.96 12.70
CA ARG A 113 6.92 3.56 13.01
C ARG A 113 7.01 3.99 14.48
N THR A 114 5.97 4.62 15.01
CA THR A 114 5.92 5.01 16.44
C THR A 114 5.98 3.80 17.36
N ASN A 115 5.33 2.70 17.00
CA ASN A 115 5.42 1.47 17.79
C ASN A 115 6.82 0.86 17.72
N ALA A 116 7.45 0.85 16.56
CA ALA A 116 8.80 0.32 16.39
C ALA A 116 9.86 1.08 17.21
N LEU A 117 9.70 2.38 17.43
CA LEU A 117 10.59 3.19 18.27
C LEU A 117 10.58 2.79 19.76
N LYS A 118 9.61 2.00 20.22
CA LYS A 118 9.58 1.47 21.60
C LYS A 118 10.58 0.34 21.83
N TYR A 119 11.10 -0.27 20.77
CA TYR A 119 12.01 -1.41 20.84
C TYR A 119 13.47 -0.93 20.79
N SER A 120 14.22 -1.15 21.87
CA SER A 120 15.64 -0.80 21.96
C SER A 120 16.56 -1.72 21.15
N ASN A 121 16.04 -2.82 20.63
CA ASN A 121 16.74 -3.81 19.80
C ASN A 121 16.61 -3.55 18.29
N ILE A 122 16.19 -2.34 17.89
CA ILE A 122 16.19 -1.89 16.49
C ILE A 122 17.19 -0.75 16.32
N GLN A 123 18.12 -0.89 15.39
CA GLN A 123 18.91 0.21 14.84
C GLN A 123 18.27 0.71 13.54
N PHE A 124 18.08 2.02 13.42
CA PHE A 124 17.51 2.65 12.23
C PHE A 124 18.57 3.42 11.46
N GLU A 125 18.75 3.08 10.20
CA GLU A 125 19.57 3.80 9.20
C GLU A 125 18.64 4.51 8.20
N LEU A 126 17.89 5.51 8.69
CA LEU A 126 16.97 6.30 7.88
C LEU A 126 17.72 7.39 7.09
N GLY A 127 17.34 7.63 5.85
CA GLY A 127 18.07 8.50 4.92
C GLY A 127 19.33 7.82 4.37
N SER A 128 19.35 6.49 4.34
CA SER A 128 20.47 5.67 3.89
C SER A 128 19.97 4.53 3.00
N TYR A 129 20.81 4.09 2.06
CA TYR A 129 20.49 2.99 1.16
C TYR A 129 21.59 1.94 1.14
N VAL A 130 21.24 0.72 0.80
CA VAL A 130 22.21 -0.36 0.59
C VAL A 130 22.80 -0.24 -0.81
N SER A 131 24.13 -0.12 -0.89
CA SER A 131 24.87 0.04 -2.15
C SER A 131 25.45 -1.27 -2.68
N SER A 132 25.72 -2.24 -1.78
CA SER A 132 26.15 -3.57 -2.16
C SER A 132 25.61 -4.61 -1.18
N LEU A 133 25.36 -5.81 -1.69
CA LEU A 133 24.87 -6.96 -0.92
C LEU A 133 25.60 -8.22 -1.39
N GLU A 134 26.21 -8.93 -0.46
CA GLU A 134 26.78 -10.25 -0.66
C GLU A 134 26.08 -11.26 0.27
N ALA A 135 25.23 -12.11 -0.31
CA ALA A 135 24.53 -13.16 0.43
C ALA A 135 25.37 -14.45 0.44
N LEU A 136 25.90 -14.82 1.59
CA LEU A 136 26.60 -16.07 1.86
C LEU A 136 25.65 -17.08 2.52
N ASP A 137 26.10 -18.30 2.79
CA ASP A 137 25.22 -19.37 3.30
C ASP A 137 24.62 -19.02 4.67
N ASP A 138 25.45 -18.50 5.58
CA ASP A 138 25.06 -18.22 6.96
C ASP A 138 25.05 -16.73 7.32
N ILE A 139 25.49 -15.86 6.43
CA ILE A 139 25.65 -14.43 6.69
C ILE A 139 25.40 -13.59 5.43
N ASN A 140 24.78 -12.43 5.61
CA ASN A 140 24.62 -11.40 4.60
C ASN A 140 25.53 -10.22 4.96
N ASN A 141 26.44 -9.84 4.07
CA ASN A 141 27.27 -8.63 4.19
C ASN A 141 26.70 -7.54 3.28
N PHE A 142 26.60 -6.32 3.80
CA PHE A 142 26.08 -5.21 3.01
C PHE A 142 26.72 -3.87 3.41
N GLU A 143 26.92 -3.01 2.40
CA GLU A 143 27.37 -1.62 2.57
C GLU A 143 26.15 -0.71 2.55
N VAL A 144 26.08 0.19 3.53
CA VAL A 144 25.07 1.24 3.64
C VAL A 144 25.70 2.58 3.42
N ILE A 145 25.09 3.43 2.60
CA ILE A 145 25.53 4.79 2.31
C ILE A 145 24.49 5.78 2.81
N ASN A 146 24.90 6.74 3.61
CA ASN A 146 24.05 7.85 4.04
C ASN A 146 23.86 8.85 2.89
N ASN A 147 22.61 9.17 2.55
CA ASN A 147 22.27 10.06 1.43
C ASN A 147 22.81 11.50 1.57
N SER A 148 22.97 11.97 2.81
CA SER A 148 23.33 13.37 3.07
C SER A 148 24.83 13.56 3.23
N THR A 149 25.52 12.59 3.88
CA THR A 149 26.96 12.69 4.19
C THR A 149 27.84 11.90 3.24
N ASN A 150 27.26 10.97 2.45
CA ASN A 150 27.97 9.95 1.66
C ASN A 150 28.88 9.04 2.50
N GLU A 151 28.70 9.03 3.82
CA GLU A 151 29.42 8.10 4.69
C GLU A 151 29.01 6.68 4.41
N LYS A 152 30.02 5.79 4.40
CA LYS A 152 29.87 4.35 4.15
C LYS A 152 30.02 3.59 5.45
N SER A 153 29.11 2.68 5.69
CA SER A 153 29.13 1.76 6.83
C SER A 153 28.92 0.32 6.37
N ASN A 154 29.69 -0.59 6.95
CA ASN A 154 29.56 -2.02 6.65
C ASN A 154 28.86 -2.74 7.79
N PHE A 155 27.83 -3.50 7.44
CA PHE A 155 27.04 -4.30 8.34
C PHE A 155 26.96 -5.75 7.86
N SER A 156 26.57 -6.63 8.79
CA SER A 156 26.21 -8.00 8.47
C SER A 156 24.99 -8.44 9.24
N SER A 157 24.28 -9.43 8.71
CA SER A 157 23.15 -10.06 9.40
C SER A 157 23.08 -11.56 9.11
N THR A 158 22.50 -12.31 10.05
CA THR A 158 22.20 -13.73 9.82
C THR A 158 21.10 -13.87 8.77
N TYR A 159 20.02 -13.11 8.91
CA TYR A 159 18.91 -13.07 7.96
C TYR A 159 18.79 -11.68 7.32
N LEU A 160 18.33 -11.63 6.06
CA LEU A 160 18.03 -10.39 5.37
C LEU A 160 16.64 -10.46 4.78
N ILE A 161 15.87 -9.38 4.95
CA ILE A 161 14.51 -9.22 4.43
C ILE A 161 14.50 -8.03 3.48
N GLY A 162 14.29 -8.29 2.19
CA GLY A 162 14.06 -7.27 1.17
C GLY A 162 12.57 -6.90 1.12
N SER A 163 12.24 -5.71 1.61
CA SER A 163 10.91 -5.08 1.57
C SER A 163 10.97 -3.70 0.89
N ASP A 164 11.92 -3.55 -0.03
CA ASP A 164 12.33 -2.31 -0.70
C ASP A 164 11.52 -1.99 -1.97
N GLY A 165 10.33 -2.60 -2.09
CA GLY A 165 9.31 -2.22 -3.05
C GLY A 165 9.50 -2.79 -4.45
N ALA A 166 8.72 -2.29 -5.41
CA ALA A 166 8.61 -2.84 -6.76
C ALA A 166 9.93 -2.88 -7.52
N ASP A 167 10.78 -1.86 -7.36
CA ASP A 167 12.11 -1.78 -7.99
C ASP A 167 13.24 -2.37 -7.13
N SER A 168 12.93 -3.34 -6.29
CA SER A 168 13.81 -3.91 -5.26
C SER A 168 15.26 -4.09 -5.68
N PHE A 169 16.16 -3.42 -4.95
CA PHE A 169 17.60 -3.62 -5.03
C PHE A 169 18.00 -5.02 -4.53
N VAL A 170 17.39 -5.46 -3.42
CA VAL A 170 17.66 -6.78 -2.84
C VAL A 170 17.35 -7.89 -3.84
N ARG A 171 16.16 -7.85 -4.49
CA ARG A 171 15.77 -8.83 -5.52
C ARG A 171 16.80 -8.88 -6.65
N LYS A 172 17.21 -7.72 -7.15
CA LYS A 172 18.20 -7.61 -8.24
C LYS A 172 19.57 -8.13 -7.82
N SER A 173 20.02 -7.82 -6.61
CA SER A 173 21.30 -8.28 -6.07
C SER A 173 21.38 -9.79 -5.88
N LEU A 174 20.23 -10.43 -5.60
CA LEU A 174 20.10 -11.89 -5.46
C LEU A 174 19.85 -12.61 -6.80
N ASP A 175 19.84 -11.87 -7.92
CA ASP A 175 19.50 -12.37 -9.27
C ASP A 175 18.14 -13.13 -9.33
N ILE A 176 17.20 -12.74 -8.47
CA ILE A 176 15.85 -13.33 -8.46
C ILE A 176 15.04 -12.70 -9.60
N LYS A 177 14.51 -13.55 -10.49
CA LYS A 177 13.68 -13.13 -11.62
C LYS A 177 12.22 -13.05 -11.22
N MET A 178 11.47 -12.17 -11.88
CA MET A 178 10.02 -12.13 -11.82
C MET A 178 9.39 -12.79 -13.02
N HIS A 179 8.35 -13.56 -12.78
CA HIS A 179 7.44 -14.02 -13.82
C HIS A 179 6.39 -12.93 -14.05
N ASP A 180 6.22 -12.55 -15.30
CA ASP A 180 5.21 -11.60 -15.74
C ASP A 180 3.99 -12.34 -16.30
N TYR A 181 2.83 -12.08 -15.72
CA TYR A 181 1.55 -12.65 -16.16
C TYR A 181 0.94 -11.91 -17.35
N ASN A 182 1.62 -10.88 -17.87
CA ASN A 182 1.19 -10.06 -19.01
C ASN A 182 -0.23 -9.49 -18.86
N CYS A 183 -0.53 -8.95 -17.69
CA CYS A 183 -1.84 -8.37 -17.40
C CYS A 183 -1.78 -6.87 -17.10
N ASP A 184 -0.78 -6.19 -17.62
CA ASP A 184 -0.57 -4.76 -17.42
C ASP A 184 -1.75 -3.93 -17.90
N GLN A 185 -2.15 -2.99 -17.09
CA GLN A 185 -3.20 -2.03 -17.41
C GLN A 185 -2.84 -0.65 -16.89
N ASP A 186 -3.09 0.35 -17.74
CA ASP A 186 -2.90 1.75 -17.38
C ASP A 186 -4.19 2.35 -16.85
N TRP A 187 -4.07 3.01 -15.69
CA TRP A 187 -5.18 3.68 -15.02
C TRP A 187 -4.73 5.05 -14.52
N ILE A 188 -5.67 5.99 -14.41
CA ILE A 188 -5.47 7.22 -13.64
C ILE A 188 -6.04 6.99 -12.24
N VAL A 189 -5.20 7.19 -11.23
CA VAL A 189 -5.58 7.19 -9.83
C VAL A 189 -5.72 8.63 -9.36
N VAL A 190 -6.87 8.94 -8.79
CA VAL A 190 -7.24 10.27 -8.33
C VAL A 190 -7.55 10.20 -6.84
N ASP A 191 -6.88 11.02 -6.04
CA ASP A 191 -7.23 11.26 -4.65
C ASP A 191 -7.88 12.64 -4.52
N TYR A 192 -9.09 12.68 -4.02
CA TYR A 192 -9.93 13.87 -3.93
C TYR A 192 -10.52 14.00 -2.54
N PHE A 193 -10.44 15.19 -1.95
CA PHE A 193 -11.12 15.51 -0.71
C PHE A 193 -12.40 16.30 -1.03
N VAL A 194 -13.52 15.74 -0.60
CA VAL A 194 -14.81 16.45 -0.63
C VAL A 194 -14.70 17.65 0.29
N ASP A 195 -15.26 18.80 -0.13
CA ASP A 195 -15.31 20.02 0.68
C ASP A 195 -16.02 19.74 2.02
N ASP A 196 -15.43 20.17 3.14
CA ASP A 196 -15.89 19.88 4.51
C ASP A 196 -17.32 20.35 4.82
N LYS A 197 -17.89 21.23 3.98
CA LYS A 197 -19.30 21.62 4.10
C LYS A 197 -20.28 20.52 3.70
N TYR A 198 -19.81 19.46 3.02
CA TYR A 198 -20.63 18.33 2.63
C TYR A 198 -20.26 17.08 3.43
N GLU A 199 -21.25 16.32 3.82
CA GLU A 199 -21.10 15.00 4.40
C GLU A 199 -21.10 13.93 3.30
N ILE A 200 -20.29 12.90 3.41
CA ILE A 200 -20.38 11.69 2.59
C ILE A 200 -21.45 10.80 3.19
N LEU A 201 -22.66 10.84 2.60
CA LEU A 201 -23.83 10.08 3.09
C LEU A 201 -23.77 8.60 2.70
N ASP A 202 -23.24 8.29 1.52
CA ASP A 202 -23.04 6.91 1.06
C ASP A 202 -21.56 6.57 0.99
N ARG A 203 -21.13 5.68 1.89
CA ARG A 203 -19.78 5.14 1.95
C ARG A 203 -19.63 3.79 1.27
N SER A 204 -20.62 3.38 0.46
CA SER A 204 -20.53 2.21 -0.38
C SER A 204 -19.44 2.40 -1.44
N ARG A 205 -18.80 1.31 -1.81
CA ARG A 205 -17.88 1.29 -2.95
C ARG A 205 -18.62 1.00 -4.22
N TYR A 206 -18.15 1.59 -5.30
CA TYR A 206 -18.75 1.42 -6.59
C TYR A 206 -17.72 0.96 -7.61
N GLN A 207 -17.99 -0.17 -8.24
CA GLN A 207 -17.37 -0.56 -9.50
C GLN A 207 -18.34 -0.19 -10.62
N ILE A 208 -17.98 0.83 -11.38
CA ILE A 208 -18.78 1.31 -12.52
C ILE A 208 -18.34 0.52 -13.74
N CYS A 209 -19.16 -0.45 -14.14
CA CYS A 209 -18.95 -1.36 -15.26
C CYS A 209 -19.32 -0.66 -16.58
N ASP A 210 -18.64 0.44 -16.88
CA ASP A 210 -18.73 1.09 -18.18
C ASP A 210 -17.73 0.43 -19.15
N TYR A 211 -18.22 -0.19 -20.22
CA TYR A 211 -17.36 -0.85 -21.21
C TYR A 211 -16.42 0.11 -21.94
N LYS A 212 -16.72 1.42 -21.95
CA LYS A 212 -15.87 2.45 -22.54
C LYS A 212 -14.78 2.91 -21.58
N ARG A 213 -15.12 3.08 -20.30
CA ARG A 213 -14.16 3.51 -19.27
C ARG A 213 -14.55 2.90 -17.91
N PRO A 214 -14.10 1.69 -17.62
CA PRO A 214 -14.23 1.12 -16.30
C PRO A 214 -13.72 2.10 -15.24
N THR A 215 -14.51 2.28 -14.18
CA THR A 215 -14.22 3.28 -13.14
C THR A 215 -14.48 2.68 -11.77
N THR A 216 -13.61 2.98 -10.82
CA THR A 216 -13.79 2.64 -9.42
C THR A 216 -14.00 3.90 -8.58
N LEU A 217 -14.94 3.88 -7.64
CA LEU A 217 -15.21 4.95 -6.69
C LEU A 217 -15.12 4.37 -5.28
N LEU A 218 -14.20 4.89 -4.48
CA LEU A 218 -13.87 4.40 -3.15
C LEU A 218 -13.89 5.55 -2.14
N PRO A 219 -14.96 5.74 -1.36
CA PRO A 219 -14.86 6.49 -0.11
C PRO A 219 -13.84 5.80 0.80
N ILE A 220 -12.87 6.57 1.33
CA ILE A 220 -11.81 6.04 2.18
C ILE A 220 -12.14 6.33 3.64
N THR A 221 -11.48 7.30 4.25
CA THR A 221 -11.79 7.78 5.60
C THR A 221 -12.00 9.28 5.56
N ASP A 222 -12.66 9.85 6.54
CA ASP A 222 -13.00 11.28 6.57
C ASP A 222 -13.71 11.70 5.27
N ASN A 223 -13.29 12.80 4.63
CA ASN A 223 -13.79 13.28 3.35
C ASN A 223 -12.91 12.87 2.15
N HIS A 224 -12.01 11.90 2.35
CA HIS A 224 -11.14 11.39 1.30
C HIS A 224 -11.87 10.38 0.42
N VAL A 225 -11.83 10.59 -0.89
CA VAL A 225 -12.40 9.72 -1.90
C VAL A 225 -11.36 9.42 -2.97
N ARG A 226 -11.19 8.16 -3.32
CA ARG A 226 -10.37 7.72 -4.44
C ARG A 226 -11.22 7.35 -5.63
N TRP A 227 -10.77 7.80 -6.77
CA TRP A 227 -11.28 7.40 -8.07
C TRP A 227 -10.18 6.73 -8.87
N GLU A 228 -10.56 5.74 -9.66
CA GLU A 228 -9.66 5.08 -10.60
C GLU A 228 -10.36 4.99 -11.96
N PHE A 229 -9.70 5.49 -13.00
CA PHE A 229 -10.24 5.53 -14.36
C PHE A 229 -9.31 4.77 -15.30
N LYS A 230 -9.83 3.79 -16.04
CA LYS A 230 -9.04 3.07 -17.03
C LYS A 230 -8.61 4.01 -18.16
N ILE A 231 -7.33 3.95 -18.53
CA ILE A 231 -6.78 4.62 -19.71
C ILE A 231 -7.01 3.71 -20.92
N ASN A 232 -7.55 4.27 -22.01
CA ASN A 232 -7.71 3.56 -23.25
C ASN A 232 -6.53 3.85 -24.19
N PRO A 233 -6.23 2.97 -25.18
CA PRO A 233 -5.08 3.13 -26.08
C PRO A 233 -5.05 4.46 -26.86
N ASP A 234 -6.22 5.02 -27.15
CA ASP A 234 -6.36 6.25 -27.94
C ASP A 234 -6.44 7.53 -27.06
N ASP A 235 -6.26 7.40 -25.75
CA ASP A 235 -6.32 8.53 -24.83
C ASP A 235 -5.03 9.36 -24.88
N ASP A 236 -5.17 10.68 -24.87
CA ASP A 236 -4.10 11.63 -24.61
C ASP A 236 -3.92 11.78 -23.10
N ILE A 237 -2.82 11.27 -22.56
CA ILE A 237 -2.58 11.17 -21.11
C ILE A 237 -2.48 12.56 -20.46
N GLU A 238 -1.77 13.52 -21.09
CA GLU A 238 -1.62 14.87 -20.54
C GLU A 238 -2.98 15.57 -20.42
N LYS A 239 -3.82 15.38 -21.43
CA LYS A 239 -5.16 15.91 -21.41
C LYS A 239 -6.04 15.20 -20.37
N LEU A 240 -5.90 13.87 -20.22
CA LEU A 240 -6.67 13.11 -19.24
C LEU A 240 -6.35 13.49 -17.80
N GLU A 241 -5.09 13.75 -17.48
CA GLU A 241 -4.63 14.11 -16.13
C GLU A 241 -4.98 15.56 -15.75
N SER A 242 -5.48 16.36 -16.69
CA SER A 242 -5.89 17.73 -16.38
C SER A 242 -7.04 17.76 -15.35
N GLU A 243 -6.99 18.71 -14.43
CA GLU A 243 -7.99 18.83 -13.36
C GLU A 243 -9.42 18.95 -13.91
N GLU A 244 -9.60 19.67 -15.01
CA GLU A 244 -10.90 19.82 -15.67
C GLU A 244 -11.45 18.47 -16.15
N ASN A 245 -10.64 17.67 -16.83
CA ASN A 245 -11.07 16.35 -17.31
C ASN A 245 -11.32 15.37 -16.15
N ILE A 246 -10.49 15.38 -15.13
CA ILE A 246 -10.73 14.58 -13.92
C ILE A 246 -12.08 14.92 -13.31
N ARG A 247 -12.39 16.19 -13.10
CA ARG A 247 -13.69 16.62 -12.57
C ARG A 247 -14.84 16.22 -13.49
N ASN A 248 -14.64 16.26 -14.82
CA ASN A 248 -15.63 15.80 -15.78
C ASN A 248 -15.88 14.28 -15.70
N PHE A 249 -14.86 13.46 -15.39
CA PHE A 249 -15.04 12.03 -15.15
C PHE A 249 -15.74 11.74 -13.83
N MET A 250 -15.49 12.52 -12.79
CA MET A 250 -16.12 12.35 -11.48
C MET A 250 -17.60 12.81 -11.47
N ARG A 251 -17.93 13.86 -12.22
CA ARG A 251 -19.26 14.53 -12.22
C ARG A 251 -20.45 13.58 -12.41
N PRO A 252 -20.43 12.59 -13.31
CA PRO A 252 -21.57 11.68 -13.50
C PRO A 252 -21.86 10.77 -12.29
N HIS A 253 -20.95 10.69 -11.34
CA HIS A 253 -21.02 9.69 -10.27
C HIS A 253 -20.88 10.27 -8.86
N ILE A 254 -20.37 11.49 -8.69
CA ILE A 254 -20.09 12.06 -7.35
C ILE A 254 -21.35 12.24 -6.51
N TRP A 255 -22.50 12.48 -7.14
CA TRP A 255 -23.80 12.62 -6.49
C TRP A 255 -24.21 11.38 -5.68
N ARG A 256 -23.58 10.23 -5.94
CA ARG A 256 -23.81 8.97 -5.18
C ARG A 256 -23.33 9.09 -3.75
N LEU A 257 -22.27 9.86 -3.52
CA LEU A 257 -21.76 10.12 -2.19
C LEU A 257 -22.70 11.02 -1.39
N ASN A 258 -23.20 12.03 -2.02
CA ASN A 258 -24.22 12.98 -1.57
C ASN A 258 -24.67 13.83 -2.78
N PRO A 259 -25.98 13.92 -3.09
CA PRO A 259 -26.50 14.70 -4.22
C PRO A 259 -26.13 16.18 -4.21
N GLU A 260 -25.80 16.75 -3.05
CA GLU A 260 -25.48 18.18 -2.91
C GLU A 260 -24.02 18.49 -3.21
N ILE A 261 -23.14 17.48 -3.35
CA ILE A 261 -21.71 17.72 -3.57
C ILE A 261 -21.45 18.37 -4.91
N ASP A 262 -20.89 19.59 -4.87
CA ASP A 262 -20.28 20.20 -6.04
C ASP A 262 -18.86 19.68 -6.23
N VAL A 263 -18.64 18.97 -7.33
CA VAL A 263 -17.32 18.41 -7.70
C VAL A 263 -16.23 19.49 -7.85
N ASN A 264 -16.60 20.76 -8.06
CA ASN A 264 -15.64 21.84 -8.21
C ASN A 264 -15.17 22.43 -6.87
N SER A 265 -15.91 22.22 -5.78
CA SER A 265 -15.58 22.80 -4.47
C SER A 265 -14.50 22.02 -3.70
N GLY A 266 -14.39 20.72 -3.93
CA GLY A 266 -13.42 19.89 -3.24
C GLY A 266 -12.00 20.02 -3.82
N LYS A 267 -11.02 19.45 -3.09
CA LYS A 267 -9.60 19.54 -3.38
C LYS A 267 -9.07 18.29 -4.08
N LEU A 268 -8.53 18.45 -5.29
CA LEU A 268 -7.76 17.40 -5.96
C LEU A 268 -6.35 17.36 -5.34
N ILE A 269 -5.98 16.21 -4.75
CA ILE A 269 -4.67 16.02 -4.13
C ILE A 269 -3.69 15.40 -5.11
N ARG A 270 -4.17 14.42 -5.88
CA ARG A 270 -3.37 13.70 -6.85
C ARG A 270 -4.24 13.31 -8.04
N SER A 271 -3.63 13.42 -9.21
CA SER A 271 -4.04 12.74 -10.42
C SER A 271 -2.79 12.21 -11.08
N SER A 272 -2.67 10.91 -11.21
CA SER A 272 -1.47 10.32 -11.82
C SER A 272 -1.75 8.99 -12.49
N LYS A 273 -1.09 8.80 -13.62
CA LYS A 273 -1.03 7.49 -14.27
C LYS A 273 -0.36 6.47 -13.36
N TYR A 274 -0.94 5.29 -13.30
CA TYR A 274 -0.38 4.12 -12.65
C TYR A 274 -0.58 2.89 -13.54
N THR A 275 0.50 2.15 -13.79
CA THR A 275 0.44 0.89 -14.51
C THR A 275 0.34 -0.24 -13.50
N PHE A 276 -0.72 -1.02 -13.59
CA PHE A 276 -0.91 -2.21 -12.76
C PHE A 276 -0.18 -3.38 -13.40
N HIS A 277 0.57 -4.11 -12.59
CA HIS A 277 1.34 -5.27 -13.02
C HIS A 277 0.83 -6.54 -12.35
N GLY A 278 1.04 -7.66 -13.00
CA GLY A 278 0.92 -8.98 -12.41
C GLY A 278 2.27 -9.67 -12.41
N LEU A 279 3.08 -9.44 -11.40
CA LEU A 279 4.46 -9.93 -11.30
C LEU A 279 4.63 -10.78 -10.05
N LEU A 280 5.34 -11.90 -10.17
CA LEU A 280 5.66 -12.78 -9.05
C LEU A 280 7.10 -13.29 -9.19
N VAL A 281 7.86 -13.26 -8.11
CA VAL A 281 9.21 -13.84 -8.11
C VAL A 281 9.15 -15.35 -8.32
N ASN A 282 10.16 -15.90 -9.01
CA ASN A 282 10.30 -17.34 -9.18
C ASN A 282 10.71 -18.06 -7.88
N GLN A 283 11.26 -17.31 -6.91
CA GLN A 283 11.59 -17.81 -5.58
C GLN A 283 11.61 -16.65 -4.58
N PHE A 284 11.08 -16.89 -3.38
CA PHE A 284 11.02 -15.89 -2.31
C PHE A 284 12.29 -15.84 -1.44
N ARG A 285 13.17 -16.81 -1.61
CA ARG A 285 14.34 -16.99 -0.75
C ARG A 285 15.56 -17.41 -1.56
N VAL A 286 16.69 -16.80 -1.26
CA VAL A 286 18.03 -17.26 -1.63
C VAL A 286 18.87 -17.32 -0.35
N LYS A 287 19.35 -18.51 0.04
CA LYS A 287 20.07 -18.72 1.31
C LYS A 287 19.26 -18.17 2.50
N ASN A 288 19.81 -17.22 3.25
CA ASN A 288 19.16 -16.56 4.37
C ASN A 288 18.60 -15.18 4.03
N SER A 289 18.42 -14.88 2.74
CA SER A 289 17.78 -13.65 2.25
C SER A 289 16.38 -13.94 1.73
N PHE A 290 15.41 -13.13 2.14
CA PHE A 290 13.98 -13.28 1.82
C PHE A 290 13.45 -12.00 1.15
N LEU A 291 12.47 -12.15 0.27
CA LEU A 291 11.71 -11.03 -0.32
C LEU A 291 10.27 -11.07 0.18
N ILE A 292 9.73 -9.90 0.52
CA ILE A 292 8.34 -9.72 0.98
C ILE A 292 7.70 -8.49 0.32
N GLY A 293 6.38 -8.48 0.22
CA GLY A 293 5.62 -7.40 -0.37
C GLY A 293 5.95 -7.16 -1.84
N ASP A 294 5.92 -5.90 -2.30
CA ASP A 294 6.14 -5.54 -3.71
C ASP A 294 7.53 -5.95 -4.24
N ALA A 295 8.50 -6.22 -3.37
CA ALA A 295 9.79 -6.79 -3.77
C ALA A 295 9.64 -8.21 -4.29
N ALA A 296 8.64 -8.97 -3.80
CA ALA A 296 8.36 -10.34 -4.16
C ALA A 296 7.19 -10.49 -5.16
N HIS A 297 6.14 -9.68 -5.03
CA HIS A 297 4.93 -9.78 -5.84
C HIS A 297 4.24 -8.44 -6.04
N GLN A 298 3.82 -8.18 -7.26
CA GLN A 298 3.04 -7.00 -7.61
C GLN A 298 1.71 -7.49 -8.19
N THR A 299 0.61 -7.12 -7.55
CA THR A 299 -0.72 -7.58 -7.93
C THR A 299 -1.60 -6.43 -8.40
N PRO A 300 -2.45 -6.64 -9.43
CA PRO A 300 -3.45 -5.65 -9.80
C PRO A 300 -4.34 -5.28 -8.60
N PRO A 301 -4.69 -4.00 -8.41
CA PRO A 301 -5.31 -3.50 -7.18
C PRO A 301 -6.81 -3.82 -7.04
N PHE A 302 -7.43 -4.51 -7.99
CA PHE A 302 -8.88 -4.71 -8.05
C PHE A 302 -9.52 -5.33 -6.80
N LEU A 303 -8.76 -6.13 -6.05
CA LEU A 303 -9.19 -6.68 -4.77
C LEU A 303 -8.54 -5.99 -3.56
N GLY A 304 -7.68 -4.99 -3.77
CA GLY A 304 -7.00 -4.27 -2.70
C GLY A 304 -6.06 -5.13 -1.85
N GLN A 305 -5.48 -6.21 -2.40
CA GLN A 305 -4.77 -7.23 -1.61
C GLN A 305 -3.25 -7.07 -1.56
N GLY A 306 -2.64 -6.16 -2.33
CA GLY A 306 -1.16 -6.03 -2.37
C GLY A 306 -0.54 -5.79 -0.99
N LEU A 307 -1.03 -4.78 -0.26
CA LEU A 307 -0.58 -4.52 1.11
C LEU A 307 -0.89 -5.68 2.07
N CYS A 308 -2.09 -6.29 1.93
CA CYS A 308 -2.50 -7.40 2.76
C CYS A 308 -1.56 -8.59 2.64
N GLN A 309 -1.18 -8.94 1.42
CA GLN A 309 -0.22 -10.01 1.14
C GLN A 309 1.14 -9.68 1.73
N GLY A 310 1.66 -8.47 1.48
CA GLY A 310 2.95 -8.06 2.02
C GLY A 310 3.03 -8.08 3.56
N ILE A 311 1.96 -7.70 4.27
CA ILE A 311 1.93 -7.81 5.73
C ILE A 311 1.82 -9.27 6.19
N LYS A 312 1.16 -10.13 5.42
CA LYS A 312 1.09 -11.57 5.72
C LYS A 312 2.39 -12.30 5.45
N ASP A 313 3.23 -11.78 4.54
CA ASP A 313 4.57 -12.31 4.28
C ASP A 313 5.50 -12.09 5.50
N ALA A 314 5.30 -11.01 6.25
CA ALA A 314 6.11 -10.66 7.41
C ALA A 314 5.77 -11.50 8.65
#